data_1cf7cafac43d619a4ec354d5142e9a08
#
_entry.id   1cf7cafac43d619a4ec354d5142e9a08
#
_cell.length_a   1.000
_cell.length_b   1.000
_cell.length_c   1.000
_cell.angle_alpha   90.00
_cell.angle_beta   90.00
_cell.angle_gamma   90.00
#
_symmetry.space_group_name_H-M   'P 1'
#
loop_
_entity.id
_entity.type
_entity.pdbx_description
1 polymer ?
#
loop_
_entity_poly.entity_id
_entity_poly.type
_entity_poly.pdbx_seq_one_letter_code
_entity_poly.pdbx_strand_id
1 'polypeptide(L)'
;MWINYLVLVAVLLVGTTALAKRLRRLWAFIYGPLLLLSCISGDWLLRNLEFEDLVTATEASEAPLHRWNREIHQIFDRGVDSYSAPAGLEEMRQTARERHRNLLVATNDVEQVRVAPWHFSITRAQQSYERHGQAWSEHLGEWTAFVGPDLPTADGEIKASFDIAENDFLDALTLFPRFDLRSRVEDIFSERVLRLVTP
;
A
#
# COMPACT_ATOMS: atom_id res chain seq x y z
N MET A 1 21.29 1.72 5.20
CA MET A 1 21.05 3.15 4.95
C MET A 1 20.96 3.99 6.23
N TRP A 2 20.31 3.53 7.29
CA TRP A 2 20.14 4.20 8.59
C TRP A 2 21.45 4.56 9.31
N ILE A 3 22.46 3.68 9.24
CA ILE A 3 23.77 3.89 9.86
C ILE A 3 24.43 5.16 9.30
N ASN A 4 24.29 5.41 8.00
CA ASN A 4 24.87 6.60 7.36
C ASN A 4 24.17 7.89 7.80
N TYR A 5 22.85 7.84 8.07
CA TYR A 5 22.08 8.99 8.55
C TYR A 5 22.41 9.32 10.01
N LEU A 6 22.46 8.31 10.87
CA LEU A 6 22.91 8.47 12.27
C LEU A 6 24.35 8.96 12.35
N VAL A 7 25.23 8.45 11.49
CA VAL A 7 26.61 8.91 11.40
C VAL A 7 26.65 10.37 10.92
N LEU A 8 25.85 10.74 9.92
CA LEU A 8 25.80 12.12 9.43
C LEU A 8 25.30 13.09 10.52
N VAL A 9 24.22 12.72 11.23
CA VAL A 9 23.70 13.51 12.36
C VAL A 9 24.71 13.59 13.51
N ALA A 10 25.37 12.50 13.85
CA ALA A 10 26.41 12.47 14.88
C ALA A 10 27.62 13.33 14.49
N VAL A 11 28.08 13.24 13.25
CA VAL A 11 29.21 14.05 12.72
C VAL A 11 28.84 15.53 12.68
N LEU A 12 27.62 15.88 12.27
CA LEU A 12 27.12 17.25 12.29
C LEU A 12 26.99 17.78 13.72
N LEU A 13 26.48 16.98 14.67
CA LEU A 13 26.40 17.35 16.09
C LEU A 13 27.78 17.55 16.73
N VAL A 14 28.70 16.62 16.48
CA VAL A 14 30.08 16.71 16.99
C VAL A 14 30.83 17.88 16.32
N GLY A 15 30.67 18.07 15.02
CA GLY A 15 31.25 19.18 14.27
C GLY A 15 30.74 20.54 14.76
N THR A 16 29.44 20.68 15.00
CA THR A 16 28.84 21.91 15.50
C THR A 16 29.25 22.21 16.94
N THR A 17 29.34 21.20 17.82
CA THR A 17 29.81 21.38 19.20
C THR A 17 31.31 21.73 19.27
N ALA A 18 32.14 21.15 18.41
CA ALA A 18 33.55 21.49 18.31
C ALA A 18 33.78 22.92 17.73
N LEU A 19 32.99 23.30 16.73
CA LEU A 19 33.00 24.64 16.13
C LEU A 19 32.46 25.71 17.09
N ALA A 20 31.37 25.41 17.83
CA ALA A 20 30.77 26.31 18.81
C ALA A 20 31.72 26.66 19.97
N LYS A 21 32.62 25.75 20.34
CA LYS A 21 33.70 26.02 21.33
C LYS A 21 34.77 26.96 20.80
N ARG A 22 35.00 27.02 19.48
CA ARG A 22 36.07 27.82 18.85
C ARG A 22 35.60 29.14 18.27
N LEU A 23 34.36 29.26 17.88
CA LEU A 23 33.78 30.41 17.24
C LEU A 23 32.66 30.96 18.12
N ARG A 24 32.74 32.26 18.48
CA ARG A 24 31.79 32.98 19.32
C ARG A 24 30.32 32.69 18.99
N ARG A 25 29.46 32.78 20.00
CA ARG A 25 28.01 32.54 20.06
C ARG A 25 27.18 32.82 18.78
N LEU A 26 27.65 33.73 17.93
CA LEU A 26 26.99 34.10 16.65
C LEU A 26 26.84 32.93 15.67
N TRP A 27 27.83 32.04 15.61
CA TRP A 27 27.79 30.88 14.70
C TRP A 27 26.80 29.79 15.15
N ALA A 28 26.59 29.64 16.45
CA ALA A 28 25.58 28.70 16.96
C ALA A 28 24.16 29.10 16.55
N PHE A 29 23.87 30.41 16.44
CA PHE A 29 22.58 30.91 15.97
C PHE A 29 22.32 30.69 14.48
N ILE A 30 23.34 30.50 13.66
CA ILE A 30 23.23 30.24 12.24
C ILE A 30 23.21 28.72 11.97
N TYR A 31 24.13 27.98 12.58
CA TYR A 31 24.25 26.54 12.34
C TYR A 31 23.13 25.72 12.99
N GLY A 32 22.60 26.10 14.14
CA GLY A 32 21.48 25.44 14.80
C GLY A 32 20.24 25.41 13.92
N PRO A 33 19.74 26.54 13.43
CA PRO A 33 18.61 26.59 12.50
C PRO A 33 18.87 25.88 11.17
N LEU A 34 20.08 25.99 10.61
CA LEU A 34 20.46 25.30 9.37
C LEU A 34 20.44 23.78 9.54
N LEU A 35 20.94 23.27 10.66
CA LEU A 35 20.94 21.85 10.98
C LEU A 35 19.51 21.33 11.19
N LEU A 36 18.69 22.09 11.92
CA LEU A 36 17.29 21.79 12.13
C LEU A 36 16.53 21.74 10.79
N LEU A 37 16.75 22.74 9.93
CA LEU A 37 16.14 22.78 8.60
C LEU A 37 16.57 21.58 7.74
N SER A 38 17.84 21.19 7.78
CA SER A 38 18.37 20.03 7.07
C SER A 38 17.76 18.71 7.57
N CYS A 39 17.56 18.58 8.89
CA CYS A 39 16.89 17.40 9.47
C CYS A 39 15.43 17.31 9.04
N ILE A 40 14.70 18.44 9.12
CA ILE A 40 13.29 18.50 8.71
C ILE A 40 13.16 18.22 7.21
N SER A 41 14.00 18.81 6.37
CA SER A 41 13.97 18.57 4.93
C SER A 41 14.35 17.13 4.56
N GLY A 42 15.31 16.55 5.28
CA GLY A 42 15.72 15.15 5.09
C GLY A 42 14.61 14.18 5.48
N ASP A 43 13.96 14.41 6.62
CA ASP A 43 12.83 13.60 7.07
C ASP A 43 11.63 13.73 6.12
N TRP A 44 11.32 14.93 5.66
CA TRP A 44 10.28 15.18 4.67
C TRP A 44 10.55 14.43 3.35
N LEU A 45 11.80 14.48 2.86
CA LEU A 45 12.18 13.77 1.63
C LEU A 45 12.06 12.25 1.81
N LEU A 46 12.57 11.72 2.92
CA LEU A 46 12.51 10.30 3.22
C LEU A 46 11.06 9.82 3.29
N ARG A 47 10.21 10.56 3.97
CA ARG A 47 8.78 10.26 4.08
C ARG A 47 8.09 10.21 2.72
N ASN A 48 8.41 11.17 1.83
CA ASN A 48 7.84 11.16 0.48
C ASN A 48 8.28 9.93 -0.34
N LEU A 49 9.54 9.55 -0.25
CA LEU A 49 10.07 8.38 -0.96
C LEU A 49 9.44 7.09 -0.43
N GLU A 50 9.34 6.92 0.89
CA GLU A 50 8.74 5.75 1.51
C GLU A 50 7.25 5.62 1.14
N PHE A 51 6.52 6.75 1.12
CA PHE A 51 5.12 6.75 0.74
C PHE A 51 4.93 6.49 -0.76
N GLU A 52 5.79 7.01 -1.62
CA GLU A 52 5.80 6.73 -3.05
C GLU A 52 6.08 5.25 -3.35
N ASP A 53 7.03 4.66 -2.64
CA ASP A 53 7.33 3.22 -2.73
C ASP A 53 6.11 2.38 -2.28
N LEU A 54 5.45 2.78 -1.19
CA LEU A 54 4.23 2.13 -0.70
C LEU A 54 3.10 2.22 -1.73
N VAL A 55 2.81 3.41 -2.25
CA VAL A 55 1.77 3.62 -3.27
C VAL A 55 2.06 2.77 -4.52
N THR A 56 3.32 2.71 -4.95
CA THR A 56 3.72 1.92 -6.12
C THR A 56 3.53 0.41 -5.91
N ALA A 57 3.89 -0.09 -4.73
CA ALA A 57 3.67 -1.50 -4.38
C ALA A 57 2.17 -1.82 -4.28
N THR A 58 1.38 -0.90 -3.72
CA THR A 58 -0.08 -1.01 -3.63
C THR A 58 -0.74 -1.05 -5.00
N GLU A 59 -0.39 -0.16 -5.91
CA GLU A 59 -0.87 -0.17 -7.31
C GLU A 59 -0.59 -1.52 -8.00
N ALA A 60 0.61 -2.06 -7.78
CA ALA A 60 0.98 -3.35 -8.35
C ALA A 60 0.13 -4.49 -7.78
N SER A 61 -0.27 -4.41 -6.50
CA SER A 61 -1.10 -5.43 -5.84
C SER A 61 -2.58 -5.36 -6.24
N GLU A 62 -3.07 -4.20 -6.69
CA GLU A 62 -4.42 -4.07 -7.24
C GLU A 62 -4.56 -4.71 -8.64
N ALA A 63 -3.49 -4.82 -9.39
CA ALA A 63 -3.54 -5.35 -10.75
C ALA A 63 -4.11 -6.79 -10.84
N PRO A 64 -3.76 -7.76 -9.96
CA PRO A 64 -4.41 -9.07 -9.92
C PRO A 64 -5.91 -9.00 -9.63
N LEU A 65 -6.34 -8.09 -8.73
CA LEU A 65 -7.75 -7.92 -8.36
C LEU A 65 -8.58 -7.33 -9.50
N HIS A 66 -8.06 -6.33 -10.18
CA HIS A 66 -8.69 -5.78 -11.38
C HIS A 66 -8.82 -6.81 -12.51
N ARG A 67 -7.83 -7.68 -12.66
CA ARG A 67 -7.89 -8.78 -13.65
C ARG A 67 -8.91 -9.82 -13.24
N TRP A 68 -8.91 -10.25 -11.98
CA TRP A 68 -9.91 -11.16 -11.42
C TRP A 68 -11.33 -10.68 -11.72
N ASN A 69 -11.63 -9.45 -11.32
CA ASN A 69 -12.94 -8.87 -11.52
C ASN A 69 -13.37 -8.87 -13.00
N ARG A 70 -12.47 -8.51 -13.90
CA ARG A 70 -12.75 -8.53 -15.33
C ARG A 70 -13.01 -9.93 -15.88
N GLU A 71 -12.20 -10.88 -15.48
CA GLU A 71 -12.27 -12.27 -15.95
C GLU A 71 -13.51 -12.97 -15.41
N ILE A 72 -13.84 -12.79 -14.14
CA ILE A 72 -15.05 -13.37 -13.56
C ILE A 72 -16.33 -12.83 -14.21
N HIS A 73 -16.38 -11.53 -14.49
CA HIS A 73 -17.50 -10.94 -15.24
C HIS A 73 -17.61 -11.50 -16.65
N GLN A 74 -16.51 -11.66 -17.37
CA GLN A 74 -16.53 -12.27 -18.69
C GLN A 74 -17.08 -13.70 -18.66
N ILE A 75 -16.85 -14.46 -17.58
CA ILE A 75 -17.43 -15.79 -17.42
C ILE A 75 -18.93 -15.69 -17.15
N PHE A 76 -19.37 -14.75 -16.30
CA PHE A 76 -20.79 -14.55 -16.02
C PHE A 76 -21.59 -14.02 -17.24
N ASP A 77 -20.99 -13.13 -18.01
CA ASP A 77 -21.62 -12.57 -19.23
C ASP A 77 -21.91 -13.64 -20.31
N ARG A 78 -21.22 -14.79 -20.26
CA ARG A 78 -21.53 -15.94 -21.13
C ARG A 78 -22.86 -16.62 -20.80
N GLY A 79 -23.49 -16.28 -19.67
CA GLY A 79 -24.76 -16.78 -19.20
C GLY A 79 -24.66 -17.98 -18.24
N VAL A 80 -25.77 -18.20 -17.52
CA VAL A 80 -25.88 -19.19 -16.43
C VAL A 80 -25.47 -20.60 -16.87
N ASP A 81 -25.84 -21.01 -18.07
CA ASP A 81 -25.51 -22.35 -18.58
C ASP A 81 -24.02 -22.56 -18.79
N SER A 82 -23.27 -21.48 -19.03
CA SER A 82 -21.82 -21.55 -19.24
C SER A 82 -21.04 -21.69 -17.94
N TYR A 83 -21.40 -20.93 -16.88
CA TYR A 83 -20.66 -20.98 -15.62
C TYR A 83 -21.16 -22.09 -14.67
N SER A 84 -22.37 -22.59 -14.81
CA SER A 84 -22.88 -23.75 -14.08
C SER A 84 -22.40 -25.09 -14.66
N ALA A 85 -21.88 -25.10 -15.88
CA ALA A 85 -21.26 -26.27 -16.46
C ALA A 85 -19.94 -26.60 -15.74
N PRO A 86 -19.56 -27.89 -15.63
CA PRO A 86 -18.32 -28.34 -14.98
C PRO A 86 -17.07 -27.65 -15.55
N ALA A 87 -17.04 -27.37 -16.86
CA ALA A 87 -15.94 -26.66 -17.52
C ALA A 87 -15.83 -25.20 -17.08
N GLY A 88 -16.97 -24.50 -16.96
CA GLY A 88 -17.00 -23.10 -16.49
C GLY A 88 -16.58 -22.98 -15.02
N LEU A 89 -17.02 -23.93 -14.18
CA LEU A 89 -16.59 -23.98 -12.77
C LEU A 89 -15.09 -24.20 -12.65
N GLU A 90 -14.51 -25.07 -13.49
CA GLU A 90 -13.06 -25.30 -13.46
C GLU A 90 -12.29 -24.09 -14.00
N GLU A 91 -12.81 -23.40 -15.03
CA GLU A 91 -12.26 -22.15 -15.53
C GLU A 91 -12.20 -21.08 -14.40
N MET A 92 -13.30 -20.89 -13.65
CA MET A 92 -13.35 -19.96 -12.51
C MET A 92 -12.32 -20.33 -11.43
N ARG A 93 -12.23 -21.61 -11.05
CA ARG A 93 -11.26 -22.08 -10.07
C ARG A 93 -9.81 -21.87 -10.52
N GLN A 94 -9.52 -22.14 -11.77
CA GLN A 94 -8.18 -21.95 -12.32
C GLN A 94 -7.80 -20.48 -12.35
N THR A 95 -8.73 -19.61 -12.76
CA THR A 95 -8.56 -18.16 -12.73
C THR A 95 -8.33 -17.68 -11.29
N ALA A 96 -9.13 -18.14 -10.32
CA ALA A 96 -8.97 -17.81 -8.91
C ALA A 96 -7.60 -18.23 -8.38
N ARG A 97 -7.14 -19.46 -8.68
CA ARG A 97 -5.81 -19.96 -8.25
C ARG A 97 -4.68 -19.08 -8.78
N GLU A 98 -4.76 -18.68 -10.04
CA GLU A 98 -3.75 -17.83 -10.66
C GLU A 98 -3.73 -16.44 -10.03
N ARG A 99 -4.90 -15.83 -9.86
CA ARG A 99 -5.02 -14.49 -9.28
C ARG A 99 -4.65 -14.48 -7.80
N HIS A 100 -5.05 -15.51 -7.05
CA HIS A 100 -4.64 -15.70 -5.66
C HIS A 100 -3.12 -15.75 -5.50
N ARG A 101 -2.43 -16.55 -6.33
CA ARG A 101 -0.97 -16.62 -6.33
C ARG A 101 -0.33 -15.26 -6.64
N ASN A 102 -0.83 -14.56 -7.65
CA ASN A 102 -0.31 -13.26 -8.05
C ASN A 102 -0.55 -12.21 -6.97
N LEU A 103 -1.69 -12.25 -6.29
CA LEU A 103 -1.99 -11.38 -5.17
C LEU A 103 -1.05 -11.61 -3.99
N LEU A 104 -0.81 -12.87 -3.61
CA LEU A 104 0.12 -13.20 -2.53
C LEU A 104 1.53 -12.63 -2.77
N VAL A 105 2.03 -12.74 -4.01
CA VAL A 105 3.33 -12.16 -4.37
C VAL A 105 3.29 -10.64 -4.24
N ALA A 106 2.28 -10.01 -4.79
CA ALA A 106 2.17 -8.55 -4.80
C ALA A 106 1.92 -7.95 -3.39
N THR A 107 1.14 -8.64 -2.55
CA THR A 107 0.95 -8.22 -1.15
C THR A 107 2.25 -8.34 -0.34
N ASN A 108 3.06 -9.39 -0.61
CA ASN A 108 4.39 -9.50 -0.01
C ASN A 108 5.32 -8.34 -0.42
N ASP A 109 5.20 -7.81 -1.62
CA ASP A 109 5.96 -6.62 -2.04
C ASP A 109 5.55 -5.38 -1.23
N VAL A 110 4.28 -5.22 -0.88
CA VAL A 110 3.80 -4.16 0.03
C VAL A 110 4.39 -4.33 1.43
N GLU A 111 4.39 -5.54 1.98
CA GLU A 111 4.98 -5.85 3.28
C GLU A 111 6.48 -5.54 3.33
N GLN A 112 7.19 -5.70 2.21
CA GLN A 112 8.63 -5.44 2.11
C GLN A 112 9.00 -3.97 1.97
N VAL A 113 8.05 -3.06 1.76
CA VAL A 113 8.31 -1.63 1.73
C VAL A 113 8.88 -1.19 3.07
N ARG A 114 10.05 -0.58 3.03
CA ARG A 114 10.75 -0.14 4.24
C ARG A 114 10.25 1.23 4.66
N VAL A 115 9.58 1.29 5.80
CA VAL A 115 9.08 2.51 6.39
C VAL A 115 9.86 2.82 7.68
N ALA A 116 10.21 4.08 7.86
CA ALA A 116 10.86 4.54 9.09
C ALA A 116 9.94 4.36 10.30
N PRO A 117 10.46 3.86 11.46
CA PRO A 117 9.62 3.53 12.62
C PRO A 117 8.85 4.73 13.20
N TRP A 118 9.23 5.96 12.87
CA TRP A 118 8.54 7.19 13.31
C TRP A 118 7.56 7.75 12.27
N HIS A 119 7.47 7.16 11.08
CA HIS A 119 6.46 7.51 10.07
C HIS A 119 5.17 6.71 10.30
N PHE A 120 4.54 6.89 11.47
CA PHE A 120 3.41 6.09 11.95
C PHE A 120 2.22 6.06 10.99
N SER A 121 1.94 7.16 10.28
CA SER A 121 0.84 7.21 9.32
C SER A 121 1.10 6.31 8.10
N ILE A 122 2.34 6.28 7.59
CA ILE A 122 2.73 5.40 6.48
C ILE A 122 2.72 3.94 6.93
N THR A 123 3.26 3.66 8.11
CA THR A 123 3.22 2.30 8.69
C THR A 123 1.78 1.82 8.88
N ARG A 124 0.86 2.70 9.31
CA ARG A 124 -0.56 2.35 9.46
C ARG A 124 -1.20 2.08 8.10
N ALA A 125 -0.95 2.91 7.10
CA ALA A 125 -1.43 2.70 5.73
C ALA A 125 -0.92 1.37 5.16
N GLN A 126 0.34 1.02 5.36
CA GLN A 126 0.90 -0.27 4.97
C GLN A 126 0.15 -1.43 5.64
N GLN A 127 0.02 -1.40 6.97
CA GLN A 127 -0.64 -2.47 7.73
C GLN A 127 -2.14 -2.62 7.41
N SER A 128 -2.84 -1.53 7.15
CA SER A 128 -4.25 -1.59 6.77
C SER A 128 -4.42 -2.18 5.37
N TYR A 129 -3.51 -1.87 4.46
CA TYR A 129 -3.53 -2.47 3.13
C TYR A 129 -3.13 -3.96 3.13
N GLU A 130 -2.18 -4.36 3.96
CA GLU A 130 -1.86 -5.79 4.18
C GLU A 130 -3.10 -6.59 4.63
N ARG A 131 -3.90 -6.04 5.55
CA ARG A 131 -5.17 -6.67 5.98
C ARG A 131 -6.18 -6.75 4.83
N HIS A 132 -6.25 -5.71 3.99
CA HIS A 132 -7.10 -5.73 2.81
C HIS A 132 -6.66 -6.81 1.82
N GLY A 133 -5.37 -6.91 1.55
CA GLY A 133 -4.79 -7.98 0.72
C GLY A 133 -5.06 -9.38 1.29
N GLN A 134 -5.02 -9.53 2.63
CA GLN A 134 -5.36 -10.78 3.30
C GLN A 134 -6.84 -11.13 3.13
N ALA A 135 -7.77 -10.19 3.33
CA ALA A 135 -9.20 -10.42 3.12
C ALA A 135 -9.50 -10.86 1.68
N TRP A 136 -8.86 -10.24 0.69
CA TRP A 136 -8.94 -10.68 -0.70
C TRP A 136 -8.32 -12.06 -0.94
N SER A 137 -7.21 -12.36 -0.29
CA SER A 137 -6.56 -13.67 -0.39
C SER A 137 -7.46 -14.78 0.13
N GLU A 138 -8.14 -14.57 1.25
CA GLU A 138 -9.10 -15.49 1.83
C GLU A 138 -10.28 -15.70 0.88
N HIS A 139 -10.87 -14.62 0.36
CA HIS A 139 -11.96 -14.70 -0.61
C HIS A 139 -11.58 -15.44 -1.90
N LEU A 140 -10.42 -15.14 -2.49
CA LEU A 140 -9.92 -15.88 -3.65
C LEU A 140 -9.64 -17.34 -3.30
N GLY A 141 -9.21 -17.63 -2.07
CA GLY A 141 -9.06 -18.99 -1.53
C GLY A 141 -10.38 -19.77 -1.57
N GLU A 142 -11.50 -19.17 -1.18
CA GLU A 142 -12.84 -19.75 -1.26
C GLU A 142 -13.21 -20.09 -2.71
N TRP A 143 -12.95 -19.19 -3.65
CA TRP A 143 -13.16 -19.45 -5.08
C TRP A 143 -12.33 -20.62 -5.60
N THR A 144 -11.13 -20.84 -5.06
CA THR A 144 -10.32 -22.01 -5.46
C THR A 144 -10.90 -23.35 -5.00
N ALA A 145 -11.60 -23.34 -3.87
CA ALA A 145 -12.20 -24.51 -3.23
C ALA A 145 -13.69 -24.72 -3.59
N PHE A 146 -14.27 -23.78 -4.30
CA PHE A 146 -15.69 -23.75 -4.64
C PHE A 146 -16.15 -25.00 -5.40
N VAL A 147 -17.22 -25.64 -4.93
CA VAL A 147 -17.72 -26.93 -5.49
C VAL A 147 -19.22 -26.90 -5.80
N GLY A 148 -19.96 -25.89 -5.32
CA GLY A 148 -21.41 -25.91 -5.29
C GLY A 148 -22.10 -24.89 -6.21
N PRO A 149 -23.44 -24.87 -6.21
CA PRO A 149 -24.20 -23.83 -6.93
C PRO A 149 -24.15 -22.45 -6.26
N ASP A 150 -23.78 -22.40 -4.97
CA ASP A 150 -23.73 -21.16 -4.19
C ASP A 150 -22.36 -20.50 -4.40
N LEU A 151 -22.35 -19.44 -5.18
CA LEU A 151 -21.13 -18.67 -5.47
C LEU A 151 -20.58 -18.00 -4.20
N PRO A 152 -19.25 -17.99 -3.98
CA PRO A 152 -18.66 -17.22 -2.91
C PRO A 152 -19.01 -15.74 -3.08
N THR A 153 -19.58 -15.15 -2.04
CA THR A 153 -19.92 -13.72 -2.02
C THR A 153 -18.82 -12.97 -1.33
N ALA A 154 -18.46 -11.79 -1.84
CA ALA A 154 -17.51 -10.92 -1.16
C ALA A 154 -18.11 -10.47 0.18
N ASP A 155 -17.43 -10.81 1.26
CA ASP A 155 -17.85 -10.47 2.60
C ASP A 155 -17.73 -8.97 2.89
N GLY A 156 -18.55 -8.48 3.84
CA GLY A 156 -18.42 -7.14 4.37
C GLY A 156 -17.02 -6.81 4.89
N GLU A 157 -16.19 -7.81 5.15
CA GLU A 157 -14.80 -7.70 5.60
C GLU A 157 -13.90 -7.08 4.53
N ILE A 158 -14.04 -7.47 3.25
CA ILE A 158 -13.29 -6.86 2.14
C ILE A 158 -13.62 -5.37 2.07
N LYS A 159 -14.91 -5.01 2.16
CA LYS A 159 -15.32 -3.61 2.14
C LYS A 159 -14.80 -2.85 3.36
N ALA A 160 -14.92 -3.43 4.56
CA ALA A 160 -14.46 -2.78 5.78
C ALA A 160 -12.94 -2.58 5.77
N SER A 161 -12.16 -3.56 5.32
CA SER A 161 -10.71 -3.44 5.21
C SER A 161 -10.29 -2.42 4.14
N PHE A 162 -11.05 -2.32 3.04
CA PHE A 162 -10.86 -1.32 2.00
C PHE A 162 -11.06 0.10 2.53
N ASP A 163 -12.20 0.36 3.20
CA ASP A 163 -12.53 1.66 3.77
C ASP A 163 -11.47 2.12 4.81
N ILE A 164 -10.93 1.17 5.58
CA ILE A 164 -9.86 1.44 6.55
C ILE A 164 -8.56 1.79 5.82
N ALA A 165 -8.18 1.01 4.81
CA ALA A 165 -6.96 1.25 4.06
C ALA A 165 -7.01 2.60 3.33
N GLU A 166 -8.12 2.95 2.68
CA GLU A 166 -8.33 4.25 2.05
C GLU A 166 -8.12 5.40 3.03
N ASN A 167 -8.77 5.34 4.19
CA ASN A 167 -8.64 6.39 5.21
C ASN A 167 -7.20 6.53 5.70
N ASP A 168 -6.50 5.43 5.95
CA ASP A 168 -5.11 5.46 6.42
C ASP A 168 -4.14 6.00 5.35
N PHE A 169 -4.38 5.72 4.06
CA PHE A 169 -3.63 6.32 2.95
C PHE A 169 -3.89 7.82 2.82
N LEU A 170 -5.15 8.24 2.95
CA LEU A 170 -5.51 9.67 2.95
C LEU A 170 -4.90 10.41 4.14
N ASP A 171 -4.88 9.80 5.32
CA ASP A 171 -4.21 10.34 6.50
C ASP A 171 -2.70 10.48 6.29
N ALA A 172 -2.06 9.53 5.62
CA ALA A 172 -0.65 9.61 5.31
C ALA A 172 -0.31 10.76 4.34
N LEU A 173 -1.27 11.15 3.48
CA LEU A 173 -1.14 12.28 2.55
C LEU A 173 -1.28 13.65 3.22
N THR A 174 -1.98 13.76 4.36
CA THR A 174 -2.40 15.08 4.91
C THR A 174 -1.26 15.99 5.30
N LEU A 175 -0.10 15.45 5.63
CA LEU A 175 1.02 16.25 6.12
C LEU A 175 1.80 16.99 5.02
N PHE A 176 1.79 16.46 3.77
CA PHE A 176 2.47 17.10 2.63
C PHE A 176 1.85 16.62 1.32
N PRO A 177 0.80 17.29 0.83
CA PRO A 177 0.10 16.84 -0.37
C PRO A 177 0.98 17.01 -1.61
N ARG A 178 1.47 15.91 -2.15
CA ARG A 178 1.91 15.83 -3.54
C ARG A 178 0.67 15.48 -4.37
N PHE A 179 0.30 16.37 -5.29
CA PHE A 179 -0.90 16.20 -6.13
C PHE A 179 -0.85 14.91 -6.95
N ASP A 180 0.33 14.50 -7.40
CA ASP A 180 0.56 13.27 -8.14
C ASP A 180 0.29 12.02 -7.29
N LEU A 181 0.76 11.97 -6.04
CA LEU A 181 0.49 10.87 -5.13
C LEU A 181 -0.98 10.82 -4.69
N ARG A 182 -1.62 11.99 -4.57
CA ARG A 182 -3.03 12.05 -4.22
C ARG A 182 -3.91 11.43 -5.30
N SER A 183 -3.71 11.78 -6.56
CA SER A 183 -4.48 11.18 -7.65
C SER A 183 -4.25 9.68 -7.76
N ARG A 184 -3.02 9.21 -7.54
CA ARG A 184 -2.72 7.77 -7.54
C ARG A 184 -3.44 7.04 -6.40
N VAL A 185 -3.44 7.58 -5.19
CA VAL A 185 -4.19 7.01 -4.05
C VAL A 185 -5.70 7.01 -4.36
N GLU A 186 -6.25 8.12 -4.87
CA GLU A 186 -7.65 8.19 -5.27
C GLU A 186 -7.97 7.17 -6.39
N ASP A 187 -7.05 6.90 -7.31
CA ASP A 187 -7.23 5.90 -8.37
C ASP A 187 -7.19 4.45 -7.81
N ILE A 188 -6.30 4.15 -6.86
CA ILE A 188 -6.23 2.86 -6.16
C ILE A 188 -7.57 2.56 -5.48
N PHE A 189 -8.08 3.51 -4.70
CA PHE A 189 -9.29 3.37 -3.90
C PHE A 189 -10.56 3.85 -4.62
N SER A 190 -10.53 4.03 -5.95
CA SER A 190 -11.73 4.39 -6.68
C SER A 190 -12.77 3.27 -6.63
N GLU A 191 -14.04 3.61 -6.36
CA GLU A 191 -15.19 2.67 -6.22
C GLU A 191 -15.34 1.66 -7.38
N ARG A 192 -14.59 1.81 -8.45
CA ARG A 192 -14.61 0.88 -9.60
C ARG A 192 -14.25 -0.55 -9.21
N VAL A 193 -13.42 -0.72 -8.17
CA VAL A 193 -13.00 -2.04 -7.69
C VAL A 193 -14.12 -2.73 -6.91
N LEU A 194 -14.91 -1.98 -6.14
CA LEU A 194 -15.99 -2.53 -5.30
C LEU A 194 -17.30 -2.83 -6.03
N ARG A 195 -17.58 -2.15 -7.17
CA ARG A 195 -18.82 -2.37 -7.94
C ARG A 195 -18.90 -3.72 -8.67
N LEU A 196 -17.83 -4.49 -8.63
CA LEU A 196 -17.67 -5.65 -9.50
C LEU A 196 -17.95 -6.99 -8.82
N VAL A 197 -18.21 -7.04 -7.51
CA VAL A 197 -18.36 -8.29 -6.76
C VAL A 197 -19.77 -8.56 -6.24
N THR A 198 -20.73 -7.71 -6.53
CA THR A 198 -22.14 -8.03 -6.26
C THR A 198 -22.82 -8.48 -7.55
N PRO A 199 -23.28 -9.74 -7.62
CA PRO A 199 -24.10 -10.23 -8.74
C PRO A 199 -25.43 -9.48 -8.83
#